data_fc14739a945b5dbcf9f1c2d11b84627e
#
_entry.id   fc14739a945b5dbcf9f1c2d11b84627e
#
_cell.length_a   1.000
_cell.length_b   1.000
_cell.length_c   1.000
_cell.angle_alpha   90.00
_cell.angle_beta   90.00
_cell.angle_gamma   90.00
#
_symmetry.space_group_name_H-M   'P 1'
#
loop_
_entity.id
_entity.type
_entity.pdbx_description
1 polymer ?
#
loop_
_entity_poly.entity_id
_entity_poly.type
_entity_poly.pdbx_seq_one_letter_code
_entity_poly.pdbx_strand_id
1 'polypeptide(L)'
;MGKKKARYGPDSLRHEKGPIIRCVFCCLHPAPDQCCKVGRMSLEGCHGIVQWGTFKKDGDCDGVHTQKTRQVYIQPEPDIWMVMTVGVGWMTKKRETGPVREYQSEAVQDVVLRERLVSLYRAFALQHASFGDVVSTSGLPHLKSTLDDFINGYLSSVDVSRGDILTVWSGVSFLPLDRQTFLRIHCCLSLLQASFPNISHTAFFYNHHVVWCGLGMEDLRSLSQYLNKQLLPGRTDITSSQTSTSSTTTSYLSRFIGIGVTPCFKIHVNGENGEREPHHLLVYTLAGATVCLTLPEMAKLSPSLYEKIDRVLEAKVSQLASDIGEQINRKSSSGGSSDSGGMGSFRYVYHNHMNLATKSTVHGSNQTISPEVMRTVADMHIDMKKCKSSELVVKTSQDHWVVGRSGDGREFYVIVSHKNANLVEVTGKSFRAHFILTYDIGDFVVLPITLCS
;
A
#
# COMPACT_ATOMS: atom_id res chain seq x y z
N MET A 1 -20.02 -52.75 29.26
CA MET A 1 -18.69 -52.17 29.02
C MET A 1 -18.83 -50.90 28.23
N GLY A 2 -18.93 -49.76 28.92
CA GLY A 2 -19.18 -48.45 28.31
C GLY A 2 -17.87 -47.75 27.92
N LYS A 3 -17.74 -47.41 26.65
CA LYS A 3 -16.64 -46.58 26.16
C LYS A 3 -16.88 -45.11 26.58
N LYS A 4 -16.14 -44.62 27.56
CA LYS A 4 -16.09 -43.20 27.91
C LYS A 4 -15.42 -42.44 26.77
N LYS A 5 -16.20 -41.60 26.05
CA LYS A 5 -15.65 -40.54 25.19
C LYS A 5 -15.00 -39.48 26.07
N ALA A 6 -13.71 -39.33 25.99
CA ALA A 6 -12.98 -38.22 26.60
C ALA A 6 -13.43 -36.93 25.91
N ARG A 7 -14.11 -36.05 26.64
CA ARG A 7 -14.38 -34.66 26.25
C ARG A 7 -13.03 -33.90 26.40
N TYR A 8 -12.43 -33.52 25.30
CA TYR A 8 -11.35 -32.56 25.30
C TYR A 8 -11.89 -31.18 25.66
N GLY A 9 -11.49 -30.65 26.80
CA GLY A 9 -11.77 -29.28 27.23
C GLY A 9 -11.00 -28.24 26.42
N PRO A 10 -11.44 -26.97 26.38
CA PRO A 10 -10.89 -25.91 25.55
C PRO A 10 -9.56 -25.29 26.06
N ASP A 11 -8.86 -25.89 27.05
CA ASP A 11 -7.71 -25.27 27.70
C ASP A 11 -6.38 -25.94 27.34
N SER A 12 -6.06 -26.08 26.07
CA SER A 12 -4.67 -26.18 25.64
C SER A 12 -4.25 -24.84 25.06
N LEU A 13 -3.64 -23.98 25.90
CA LEU A 13 -2.93 -22.76 25.47
C LEU A 13 -1.96 -23.13 24.35
N ARG A 14 -2.41 -22.94 23.11
CA ARG A 14 -1.54 -23.02 21.95
C ARG A 14 -0.69 -21.78 21.97
N HIS A 15 0.56 -21.90 22.35
CA HIS A 15 1.54 -20.86 22.13
C HIS A 15 1.82 -20.77 20.61
N GLU A 16 1.02 -20.00 19.91
CA GLU A 16 1.24 -19.63 18.51
C GLU A 16 2.04 -18.34 18.48
N LYS A 17 3.16 -18.33 17.74
CA LYS A 17 3.85 -17.09 17.39
C LYS A 17 3.74 -16.90 15.89
N GLY A 18 3.17 -15.78 15.49
CA GLY A 18 3.16 -15.33 14.09
C GLY A 18 4.56 -14.98 13.57
N PRO A 19 4.69 -14.72 12.28
CA PRO A 19 5.94 -14.26 11.69
C PRO A 19 6.33 -12.88 12.25
N ILE A 20 7.63 -12.70 12.55
CA ILE A 20 8.17 -11.48 13.15
C ILE A 20 9.37 -11.02 12.31
N ILE A 21 9.42 -9.75 11.92
CA ILE A 21 10.60 -9.17 11.29
C ILE A 21 11.74 -9.19 12.33
N ARG A 22 12.86 -9.79 11.95
CA ARG A 22 14.04 -9.87 12.82
C ARG A 22 15.03 -8.77 12.53
N CYS A 23 15.25 -8.46 11.27
CA CYS A 23 16.10 -7.34 10.86
C CYS A 23 15.79 -6.89 9.43
N VAL A 24 16.07 -5.63 9.19
CA VAL A 24 16.18 -5.04 7.84
C VAL A 24 17.50 -4.29 7.83
N PHE A 25 18.30 -4.45 6.79
CA PHE A 25 19.54 -3.71 6.62
C PHE A 25 19.82 -3.39 5.15
N CYS A 26 20.58 -2.32 4.94
CA CYS A 26 21.08 -1.93 3.64
C CYS A 26 22.58 -2.19 3.58
N CYS A 27 23.08 -2.70 2.47
CA CYS A 27 24.48 -2.93 2.19
C CYS A 27 24.91 -2.11 0.99
N LEU A 28 25.97 -1.32 1.14
CA LEU A 28 26.67 -0.68 0.04
C LEU A 28 27.78 -1.61 -0.44
N HIS A 29 27.84 -1.82 -1.75
CA HIS A 29 28.85 -2.67 -2.35
C HIS A 29 29.85 -1.83 -3.14
N PRO A 30 31.14 -1.91 -2.79
CA PRO A 30 32.17 -2.03 -3.80
C PRO A 30 33.24 -3.06 -3.43
N ALA A 31 33.08 -4.24 -3.33
CA ALA A 31 33.96 -5.38 -3.17
C ALA A 31 33.53 -6.28 -2.02
N PRO A 32 33.67 -7.60 -2.16
CA PRO A 32 33.16 -8.58 -1.21
C PRO A 32 33.72 -8.47 0.21
N ASP A 33 34.77 -7.73 0.41
CA ASP A 33 35.47 -7.65 1.70
C ASP A 33 35.09 -6.43 2.57
N GLN A 34 34.28 -5.50 2.05
CA GLN A 34 33.90 -4.27 2.76
C GLN A 34 32.38 -4.02 2.75
N CYS A 35 31.61 -4.98 3.20
CA CYS A 35 30.17 -4.76 3.38
C CYS A 35 29.92 -3.86 4.60
N CYS A 36 29.66 -2.58 4.35
CA CYS A 36 29.19 -1.65 5.36
C CYS A 36 27.72 -1.91 5.65
N LYS A 37 27.38 -2.48 6.78
CA LYS A 37 26.00 -2.62 7.25
C LYS A 37 25.49 -1.24 7.66
N VAL A 38 24.52 -0.73 6.92
CA VAL A 38 23.83 0.53 7.20
C VAL A 38 22.41 0.19 7.64
N GLY A 39 22.04 0.62 8.85
CA GLY A 39 20.72 0.35 9.43
C GLY A 39 20.63 -1.03 10.14
N ARG A 40 20.50 -1.02 11.44
CA ARG A 40 20.41 -2.24 12.28
C ARG A 40 19.22 -2.15 13.22
N MET A 41 18.21 -2.98 13.02
CA MET A 41 17.45 -3.48 14.17
C MET A 41 18.21 -4.68 14.76
N SER A 42 18.89 -4.45 15.88
CA SER A 42 19.56 -5.54 16.62
C SER A 42 18.50 -6.28 17.43
N LEU A 43 18.11 -7.45 16.96
CA LEU A 43 17.61 -8.49 17.84
C LEU A 43 18.69 -9.55 17.94
N GLU A 44 19.06 -9.88 19.17
CA GLU A 44 20.04 -10.89 19.51
C GLU A 44 19.82 -12.17 18.68
N GLY A 45 20.82 -12.57 17.92
CA GLY A 45 20.81 -13.83 17.15
C GLY A 45 20.97 -13.75 15.64
N CYS A 46 21.12 -12.59 15.02
CA CYS A 46 21.46 -12.48 13.60
C CYS A 46 22.99 -12.64 13.36
N HIS A 47 23.62 -13.65 13.94
CA HIS A 47 24.96 -14.10 13.57
C HIS A 47 24.86 -15.20 12.50
N GLY A 48 24.24 -14.88 11.37
CA GLY A 48 24.43 -15.65 10.16
C GLY A 48 25.30 -14.81 9.24
N ILE A 49 26.58 -15.14 9.17
CA ILE A 49 27.44 -14.68 8.09
C ILE A 49 26.80 -15.20 6.81
N VAL A 50 26.08 -14.35 6.10
CA VAL A 50 25.89 -14.55 4.68
C VAL A 50 27.28 -14.26 4.11
N GLN A 51 28.11 -15.28 4.03
CA GLN A 51 29.28 -15.26 3.20
C GLN A 51 28.74 -15.10 1.79
N TRP A 52 28.83 -13.90 1.23
CA TRP A 52 28.53 -13.60 -0.15
C TRP A 52 29.53 -14.36 -1.00
N GLY A 53 29.32 -15.67 -1.11
CA GLY A 53 29.96 -16.45 -2.14
C GLY A 53 29.52 -15.83 -3.46
N THR A 54 30.45 -15.60 -4.34
CA THR A 54 30.24 -15.17 -5.72
C THR A 54 28.99 -15.84 -6.28
N PHE A 55 27.86 -15.12 -6.26
CA PHE A 55 26.66 -15.54 -6.95
C PHE A 55 27.00 -15.55 -8.43
N LYS A 56 27.15 -16.73 -8.97
CA LYS A 56 27.41 -16.93 -10.41
C LYS A 56 26.24 -16.32 -11.19
N LYS A 57 26.57 -15.74 -12.33
CA LYS A 57 25.66 -15.07 -13.29
C LYS A 57 24.44 -15.86 -13.76
N ASP A 58 24.23 -17.10 -13.33
CA ASP A 58 23.22 -18.02 -13.87
C ASP A 58 21.99 -18.23 -12.95
N GLY A 59 21.70 -17.31 -12.07
CA GLY A 59 20.47 -17.36 -11.27
C GLY A 59 20.46 -16.30 -10.19
N ASP A 60 19.56 -15.34 -10.32
CA ASP A 60 19.31 -14.35 -9.29
C ASP A 60 18.85 -15.04 -8.00
N CYS A 61 19.69 -15.05 -6.97
CA CYS A 61 19.28 -15.55 -5.67
C CYS A 61 18.39 -14.53 -4.99
N ASP A 62 17.12 -14.74 -5.13
CA ASP A 62 16.05 -13.84 -4.66
C ASP A 62 15.82 -13.91 -3.16
N GLY A 63 16.28 -14.95 -2.49
CA GLY A 63 16.08 -15.15 -1.07
C GLY A 63 16.71 -16.44 -0.55
N VAL A 64 16.83 -16.54 0.77
CA VAL A 64 17.32 -17.73 1.48
C VAL A 64 16.26 -18.21 2.46
N HIS A 65 15.94 -19.49 2.38
CA HIS A 65 14.96 -20.14 3.25
C HIS A 65 15.65 -21.07 4.22
N THR A 66 15.38 -20.87 5.49
CA THR A 66 15.70 -21.83 6.54
C THR A 66 14.40 -22.27 7.22
N GLN A 67 14.44 -23.30 8.03
CA GLN A 67 13.27 -23.73 8.79
C GLN A 67 12.71 -22.61 9.69
N LYS A 68 13.58 -21.75 10.23
CA LYS A 68 13.23 -20.72 11.24
C LYS A 68 13.16 -19.30 10.69
N THR A 69 13.72 -19.07 9.52
CA THR A 69 13.88 -17.72 8.96
C THR A 69 13.69 -17.70 7.44
N ARG A 70 13.15 -16.60 6.96
CA ARG A 70 13.13 -16.21 5.55
C ARG A 70 13.96 -14.95 5.38
N GLN A 71 14.80 -14.92 4.35
CA GLN A 71 15.55 -13.73 3.96
C GLN A 71 15.19 -13.42 2.52
N VAL A 72 14.91 -12.16 2.23
CA VAL A 72 14.65 -11.67 0.87
C VAL A 72 15.57 -10.49 0.58
N TYR A 73 15.93 -10.35 -0.69
CA TYR A 73 16.89 -9.37 -1.17
C TYR A 73 16.27 -8.54 -2.28
N ILE A 74 16.57 -7.24 -2.31
CA ILE A 74 16.32 -6.36 -3.44
C ILE A 74 17.52 -5.46 -3.67
N GLN A 75 17.71 -5.03 -4.90
CA GLN A 75 18.68 -4.01 -5.28
C GLN A 75 17.91 -2.77 -5.78
N PRO A 76 17.55 -1.82 -4.90
CA PRO A 76 16.77 -0.65 -5.27
C PRO A 76 17.56 0.35 -6.10
N GLU A 77 18.89 0.39 -5.92
CA GLU A 77 19.81 1.27 -6.64
C GLU A 77 21.08 0.47 -7.02
N PRO A 78 21.82 0.88 -8.05
CA PRO A 78 23.10 0.27 -8.38
C PRO A 78 24.00 0.17 -7.14
N ASP A 79 24.60 -0.98 -6.93
CA ASP A 79 25.54 -1.26 -5.82
C ASP A 79 24.95 -1.15 -4.39
N ILE A 80 23.64 -0.94 -4.24
CA ILE A 80 22.98 -0.89 -2.94
C ILE A 80 21.96 -2.00 -2.81
N TRP A 81 22.15 -2.84 -1.80
CA TRP A 81 21.26 -3.96 -1.50
C TRP A 81 20.48 -3.73 -0.22
N MET A 82 19.19 -4.06 -0.25
CA MET A 82 18.36 -4.16 0.94
C MET A 82 18.02 -5.61 1.24
N VAL A 83 18.12 -5.97 2.51
CA VAL A 83 17.85 -7.34 2.99
C VAL A 83 16.85 -7.29 4.13
N MET A 84 15.83 -8.13 4.06
CA MET A 84 14.88 -8.33 5.15
C MET A 84 14.93 -9.76 5.64
N THR A 85 15.12 -9.95 6.94
CA THR A 85 15.05 -11.27 7.60
C THR A 85 13.82 -11.35 8.48
N VAL A 86 12.98 -12.35 8.23
CA VAL A 86 11.74 -12.60 8.98
C VAL A 86 11.84 -13.94 9.68
N GLY A 87 11.50 -13.98 10.97
CA GLY A 87 11.30 -15.21 11.70
C GLY A 87 10.01 -15.91 11.27
N VAL A 88 10.08 -17.18 10.91
CA VAL A 88 8.89 -17.97 10.57
C VAL A 88 8.09 -18.24 11.83
N GLY A 89 6.77 -18.04 11.76
CA GLY A 89 5.84 -18.39 12.83
C GLY A 89 5.86 -19.90 13.13
N TRP A 90 5.51 -20.28 14.34
CA TRP A 90 5.46 -21.67 14.74
C TRP A 90 4.27 -21.95 15.67
N MET A 91 3.81 -23.20 15.63
CA MET A 91 2.84 -23.73 16.57
C MET A 91 3.37 -24.96 17.30
N THR A 92 2.91 -25.19 18.52
CA THR A 92 3.25 -26.40 19.25
C THR A 92 2.26 -27.50 18.94
N LYS A 93 2.74 -28.62 18.38
CA LYS A 93 1.93 -29.81 18.10
C LYS A 93 2.29 -30.91 19.09
N LYS A 94 1.29 -31.45 19.78
CA LYS A 94 1.49 -32.59 20.68
C LYS A 94 1.65 -33.85 19.84
N ARG A 95 2.80 -34.50 19.91
CA ARG A 95 3.05 -35.84 19.39
C ARG A 95 3.20 -36.81 20.54
N GLU A 96 3.17 -38.11 20.28
CA GLU A 96 3.37 -39.16 21.29
C GLU A 96 4.73 -39.04 22.01
N THR A 97 5.74 -38.53 21.32
CA THR A 97 7.09 -38.27 21.83
C THR A 97 7.24 -36.93 22.61
N GLY A 98 6.15 -36.15 22.77
CA GLY A 98 6.16 -34.87 23.44
C GLY A 98 5.79 -33.68 22.55
N PRO A 99 5.79 -32.42 23.07
CA PRO A 99 5.45 -31.25 22.31
C PRO A 99 6.58 -30.89 21.32
N VAL A 100 6.23 -30.82 20.03
CA VAL A 100 7.16 -30.46 18.95
C VAL A 100 6.75 -29.13 18.35
N ARG A 101 7.73 -28.24 18.07
CA ARG A 101 7.49 -27.00 17.33
C ARG A 101 7.42 -27.27 15.84
N GLU A 102 6.30 -26.95 15.23
CA GLU A 102 6.09 -27.01 13.79
C GLU A 102 6.11 -25.59 13.21
N TYR A 103 7.06 -25.32 12.31
CA TYR A 103 7.20 -24.01 11.69
C TYR A 103 6.27 -23.89 10.49
N GLN A 104 5.54 -22.77 10.43
CA GLN A 104 4.57 -22.47 9.37
C GLN A 104 5.23 -21.73 8.21
N SER A 105 6.13 -22.40 7.51
CA SER A 105 6.90 -21.78 6.43
C SER A 105 6.02 -21.23 5.29
N GLU A 106 4.88 -21.87 5.04
CA GLU A 106 3.91 -21.45 4.01
C GLU A 106 3.17 -20.16 4.35
N ALA A 107 3.18 -19.74 5.62
CA ALA A 107 2.53 -18.50 6.04
C ALA A 107 3.31 -17.25 5.61
N VAL A 108 4.54 -17.39 5.14
CA VAL A 108 5.41 -16.28 4.74
C VAL A 108 5.77 -16.43 3.27
N GLN A 109 5.27 -15.51 2.44
CA GLN A 109 5.52 -15.49 1.00
C GLN A 109 6.61 -14.48 0.65
N ASP A 110 7.62 -14.90 -0.10
CA ASP A 110 8.76 -14.07 -0.47
C ASP A 110 8.36 -12.86 -1.32
N VAL A 111 7.37 -13.03 -2.21
CA VAL A 111 6.86 -11.94 -3.04
C VAL A 111 6.27 -10.80 -2.18
N VAL A 112 5.58 -11.14 -1.09
CA VAL A 112 5.03 -10.16 -0.14
C VAL A 112 6.15 -9.45 0.62
N LEU A 113 7.14 -10.19 1.10
CA LEU A 113 8.28 -9.61 1.82
C LEU A 113 9.10 -8.69 0.92
N ARG A 114 9.30 -9.09 -0.33
CA ARG A 114 10.04 -8.32 -1.32
C ARG A 114 9.34 -7.01 -1.63
N GLU A 115 8.03 -7.03 -1.87
CA GLU A 115 7.28 -5.79 -2.11
C GLU A 115 7.24 -4.88 -0.87
N ARG A 116 7.28 -5.45 0.34
CA ARG A 116 7.45 -4.64 1.56
C ARG A 116 8.79 -3.92 1.61
N LEU A 117 9.88 -4.57 1.19
CA LEU A 117 11.17 -3.90 1.04
C LEU A 117 11.13 -2.79 0.00
N VAL A 118 10.52 -3.06 -1.15
CA VAL A 118 10.34 -2.06 -2.21
C VAL A 118 9.50 -0.88 -1.70
N SER A 119 8.41 -1.15 -0.98
CA SER A 119 7.57 -0.12 -0.38
C SER A 119 8.30 0.70 0.69
N LEU A 120 9.18 0.06 1.47
CA LEU A 120 10.03 0.75 2.45
C LEU A 120 11.02 1.69 1.74
N TYR A 121 11.69 1.20 0.70
CA TYR A 121 12.59 2.04 -0.11
C TYR A 121 11.86 3.23 -0.73
N ARG A 122 10.69 3.00 -1.37
CA ARG A 122 9.88 4.09 -1.95
C ARG A 122 9.48 5.14 -0.92
N ALA A 123 9.07 4.69 0.28
CA ALA A 123 8.70 5.59 1.36
C ALA A 123 9.90 6.40 1.88
N PHE A 124 11.08 5.76 1.99
CA PHE A 124 12.32 6.46 2.32
C PHE A 124 12.68 7.48 1.25
N ALA A 125 12.68 7.05 -0.01
CA ALA A 125 13.07 7.90 -1.14
C ALA A 125 12.12 9.10 -1.34
N LEU A 126 10.82 8.95 -0.99
CA LEU A 126 9.89 10.08 -0.97
C LEU A 126 10.27 11.12 0.09
N GLN A 127 10.73 10.70 1.27
CA GLN A 127 10.97 11.60 2.41
C GLN A 127 12.41 12.13 2.46
N HIS A 128 13.40 11.38 1.95
CA HIS A 128 14.83 11.66 2.13
C HIS A 128 15.64 11.68 0.83
N ALA A 129 15.04 11.50 -0.33
CA ALA A 129 15.68 11.25 -1.62
C ALA A 129 16.26 9.82 -1.77
N SER A 130 16.96 9.54 -2.88
CA SER A 130 17.61 8.25 -3.09
C SER A 130 18.75 8.03 -2.09
N PHE A 131 19.15 6.79 -1.87
CA PHE A 131 20.31 6.50 -1.02
C PHE A 131 21.58 7.11 -1.56
N GLY A 132 21.75 7.05 -2.90
CA GLY A 132 22.89 7.66 -3.58
C GLY A 132 22.96 9.18 -3.40
N ASP A 133 21.81 9.87 -3.48
CA ASP A 133 21.74 11.31 -3.27
C ASP A 133 22.06 11.69 -1.82
N VAL A 134 21.55 10.94 -0.85
CA VAL A 134 21.86 11.19 0.58
C VAL A 134 23.34 10.96 0.86
N VAL A 135 23.94 9.90 0.29
CA VAL A 135 25.38 9.62 0.47
C VAL A 135 26.22 10.72 -0.16
N SER A 136 25.88 11.17 -1.37
CA SER A 136 26.64 12.21 -2.09
C SER A 136 26.56 13.58 -1.39
N THR A 137 25.41 13.90 -0.80
CA THR A 137 25.16 15.20 -0.16
C THR A 137 25.64 15.25 1.29
N SER A 138 25.38 14.21 2.08
CA SER A 138 25.55 14.23 3.54
C SER A 138 26.46 13.10 4.07
N GLY A 139 26.90 12.21 3.20
CA GLY A 139 27.80 11.11 3.51
C GLY A 139 27.14 9.88 4.15
N LEU A 140 27.87 8.78 4.18
CA LEU A 140 27.41 7.48 4.66
C LEU A 140 26.97 7.46 6.14
N PRO A 141 27.66 8.14 7.09
CA PRO A 141 27.21 8.16 8.49
C PRO A 141 25.83 8.77 8.68
N HIS A 142 25.49 9.81 7.90
CA HIS A 142 24.17 10.44 7.93
C HIS A 142 23.10 9.51 7.36
N LEU A 143 23.35 8.87 6.22
CA LEU A 143 22.44 7.85 5.68
C LEU A 143 22.15 6.77 6.69
N LYS A 144 23.17 6.28 7.40
CA LYS A 144 23.00 5.24 8.42
C LYS A 144 22.08 5.67 9.56
N SER A 145 22.30 6.85 10.14
CA SER A 145 21.46 7.36 11.21
C SER A 145 20.02 7.57 10.77
N THR A 146 19.82 8.20 9.60
CA THR A 146 18.50 8.45 9.02
C THR A 146 17.74 7.16 8.72
N LEU A 147 18.44 6.12 8.20
CA LEU A 147 17.85 4.81 7.95
C LEU A 147 17.45 4.09 9.24
N ASP A 148 18.28 4.14 10.28
CA ASP A 148 17.97 3.50 11.56
C ASP A 148 16.67 4.08 12.14
N ASP A 149 16.53 5.40 12.18
CA ASP A 149 15.32 6.09 12.67
C ASP A 149 14.11 5.79 11.78
N PHE A 150 14.28 5.88 10.46
CA PHE A 150 13.20 5.65 9.51
C PHE A 150 12.68 4.21 9.54
N ILE A 151 13.59 3.22 9.51
CA ILE A 151 13.22 1.79 9.53
C ILE A 151 12.50 1.45 10.83
N ASN A 152 12.97 1.93 11.98
CA ASN A 152 12.30 1.71 13.27
C ASN A 152 10.87 2.26 13.28
N GLY A 153 10.67 3.48 12.79
CA GLY A 153 9.35 4.08 12.66
C GLY A 153 8.44 3.32 11.66
N TYR A 154 8.97 2.96 10.50
CA TYR A 154 8.21 2.24 9.47
C TYR A 154 7.78 0.85 9.93
N LEU A 155 8.70 0.07 10.52
CA LEU A 155 8.43 -1.31 10.94
C LEU A 155 7.42 -1.41 12.08
N SER A 156 7.33 -0.39 12.94
CA SER A 156 6.32 -0.34 14.00
C SER A 156 4.88 -0.32 13.46
N SER A 157 4.69 0.18 12.22
CA SER A 157 3.39 0.27 11.54
C SER A 157 3.07 -0.94 10.64
N VAL A 158 4.00 -1.89 10.48
CA VAL A 158 3.87 -3.00 9.52
C VAL A 158 3.55 -4.32 10.22
N ASP A 159 2.36 -4.88 9.91
CA ASP A 159 2.02 -6.25 10.28
C ASP A 159 2.41 -7.24 9.17
N VAL A 160 3.42 -8.05 9.43
CA VAL A 160 3.95 -9.05 8.47
C VAL A 160 2.98 -10.22 8.26
N SER A 161 2.14 -10.50 9.26
CA SER A 161 1.20 -11.64 9.20
C SER A 161 0.05 -11.42 8.22
N ARG A 162 -0.21 -10.16 7.85
CA ARG A 162 -1.33 -9.74 6.99
C ARG A 162 -0.95 -9.42 5.55
N GLY A 163 0.20 -9.91 5.09
CA GLY A 163 0.59 -9.71 3.70
C GLY A 163 -0.20 -10.61 2.74
N ASP A 164 -0.71 -10.02 1.66
CA ASP A 164 -1.45 -10.69 0.60
C ASP A 164 -1.16 -10.05 -0.78
N ILE A 165 -1.90 -10.44 -1.80
CA ILE A 165 -1.74 -9.91 -3.17
C ILE A 165 -1.94 -8.39 -3.24
N LEU A 166 -2.79 -7.80 -2.39
CA LEU A 166 -2.98 -6.35 -2.35
C LEU A 166 -1.71 -5.65 -1.85
N THR A 167 -0.97 -6.30 -0.94
CA THR A 167 0.35 -5.84 -0.51
C THR A 167 1.36 -5.96 -1.65
N VAL A 168 1.33 -7.07 -2.40
CA VAL A 168 2.24 -7.29 -3.54
C VAL A 168 2.07 -6.21 -4.60
N TRP A 169 0.85 -5.85 -4.92
CA TRP A 169 0.60 -4.80 -5.91
C TRP A 169 0.86 -3.40 -5.39
N SER A 170 0.69 -3.18 -4.08
CA SER A 170 0.82 -1.85 -3.48
C SER A 170 0.07 -0.77 -4.27
N GLY A 171 -1.13 -1.13 -4.75
CA GLY A 171 -1.89 -0.30 -5.66
C GLY A 171 -2.56 0.90 -5.01
N VAL A 172 -3.11 1.76 -5.85
CA VAL A 172 -3.80 2.99 -5.46
C VAL A 172 -5.30 2.80 -5.60
N SER A 173 -6.05 3.22 -4.60
CA SER A 173 -7.51 3.20 -4.65
C SER A 173 -8.03 4.51 -5.22
N PHE A 174 -8.71 4.45 -6.36
CA PHE A 174 -9.35 5.60 -6.98
C PHE A 174 -10.84 5.65 -6.62
N LEU A 175 -11.36 6.85 -6.41
CA LEU A 175 -12.78 7.09 -6.19
C LEU A 175 -13.47 7.36 -7.53
N PRO A 176 -14.37 6.48 -7.99
CA PRO A 176 -15.14 6.73 -9.21
C PRO A 176 -16.22 7.78 -8.94
N LEU A 177 -16.10 8.95 -9.57
CA LEU A 177 -17.06 10.04 -9.54
C LEU A 177 -17.74 10.20 -10.90
N ASP A 178 -18.86 10.91 -10.93
CA ASP A 178 -19.44 11.35 -12.19
C ASP A 178 -18.53 12.38 -12.89
N ARG A 179 -18.67 12.47 -14.20
CA ARG A 179 -17.83 13.32 -15.04
C ARG A 179 -17.90 14.80 -14.64
N GLN A 180 -19.06 15.28 -14.23
CA GLN A 180 -19.25 16.69 -13.87
C GLN A 180 -18.48 17.04 -12.59
N THR A 181 -18.62 16.24 -11.53
CA THR A 181 -17.91 16.44 -10.27
C THR A 181 -16.40 16.31 -10.46
N PHE A 182 -15.95 15.32 -11.25
CA PHE A 182 -14.53 15.16 -11.58
C PHE A 182 -13.97 16.42 -12.28
N LEU A 183 -14.66 16.95 -13.31
CA LEU A 183 -14.22 18.15 -14.01
C LEU A 183 -14.21 19.39 -13.10
N ARG A 184 -15.18 19.53 -12.19
CA ARG A 184 -15.19 20.63 -11.21
C ARG A 184 -13.99 20.58 -10.27
N ILE A 185 -13.58 19.37 -9.84
CA ILE A 185 -12.36 19.19 -9.03
C ILE A 185 -11.13 19.60 -9.84
N HIS A 186 -11.00 19.10 -11.06
CA HIS A 186 -9.90 19.45 -11.96
C HIS A 186 -9.83 20.97 -12.20
N CYS A 187 -10.96 21.63 -12.51
CA CYS A 187 -11.01 23.08 -12.68
C CYS A 187 -10.61 23.83 -11.40
N CYS A 188 -11.02 23.34 -10.23
CA CYS A 188 -10.65 23.93 -8.95
C CYS A 188 -9.11 23.89 -8.74
N LEU A 189 -8.49 22.77 -9.01
CA LEU A 189 -7.03 22.59 -8.89
C LEU A 189 -6.25 23.40 -9.94
N SER A 190 -6.73 23.43 -11.19
CA SER A 190 -6.12 24.22 -12.26
C SER A 190 -6.18 25.73 -11.96
N LEU A 191 -7.32 26.20 -11.43
CA LEU A 191 -7.46 27.58 -10.99
C LEU A 191 -6.49 27.90 -9.83
N LEU A 192 -6.30 26.97 -8.90
CA LEU A 192 -5.34 27.12 -7.81
C LEU A 192 -3.91 27.25 -8.34
N GLN A 193 -3.49 26.38 -9.26
CA GLN A 193 -2.17 26.47 -9.90
C GLN A 193 -1.99 27.77 -10.68
N ALA A 194 -3.02 28.22 -11.42
CA ALA A 194 -2.98 29.49 -12.12
C ALA A 194 -2.88 30.70 -11.16
N SER A 195 -3.52 30.63 -9.99
CA SER A 195 -3.48 31.68 -8.97
C SER A 195 -2.17 31.72 -8.17
N PHE A 196 -1.49 30.58 -8.08
CA PHE A 196 -0.25 30.40 -7.34
C PHE A 196 0.80 29.68 -8.20
N PRO A 197 1.55 30.40 -9.04
CA PRO A 197 2.53 29.80 -9.98
C PRO A 197 3.63 28.97 -9.29
N ASN A 198 3.84 29.14 -7.99
CA ASN A 198 4.81 28.35 -7.22
C ASN A 198 4.29 26.94 -6.86
N ILE A 199 3.05 26.61 -7.17
CA ILE A 199 2.51 25.24 -6.97
C ILE A 199 2.91 24.40 -8.19
N SER A 200 3.84 23.45 -7.99
CA SER A 200 4.29 22.55 -9.05
C SER A 200 3.24 21.49 -9.36
N HIS A 201 2.78 20.75 -8.35
CA HIS A 201 1.81 19.68 -8.53
C HIS A 201 0.69 19.77 -7.51
N THR A 202 -0.47 19.24 -7.89
CA THR A 202 -1.66 19.16 -7.05
C THR A 202 -2.18 17.73 -7.00
N ALA A 203 -2.77 17.32 -5.88
CA ALA A 203 -3.52 16.08 -5.78
C ALA A 203 -4.76 16.27 -4.90
N PHE A 204 -5.83 15.57 -5.24
CA PHE A 204 -7.09 15.60 -4.51
C PHE A 204 -7.50 14.19 -4.08
N PHE A 205 -7.71 14.01 -2.79
CA PHE A 205 -8.16 12.76 -2.17
C PHE A 205 -9.49 12.98 -1.46
N TYR A 206 -10.29 11.93 -1.35
CA TYR A 206 -11.47 11.91 -0.51
C TYR A 206 -11.55 10.57 0.25
N ASN A 207 -11.59 10.64 1.58
CA ASN A 207 -11.59 9.47 2.47
C ASN A 207 -10.57 8.41 2.03
N HIS A 208 -9.31 8.77 1.91
CA HIS A 208 -8.18 7.92 1.50
C HIS A 208 -8.14 7.48 0.02
N HIS A 209 -9.18 7.79 -0.77
CA HIS A 209 -9.22 7.47 -2.19
C HIS A 209 -8.72 8.64 -3.02
N VAL A 210 -7.94 8.34 -4.04
CA VAL A 210 -7.49 9.35 -5.01
C VAL A 210 -8.65 9.71 -5.93
N VAL A 211 -8.82 11.02 -6.17
CA VAL A 211 -9.73 11.54 -7.19
C VAL A 211 -8.94 12.09 -8.37
N TRP A 212 -7.91 12.88 -8.07
CA TRP A 212 -7.04 13.51 -9.05
C TRP A 212 -5.60 13.57 -8.53
N CYS A 213 -4.63 13.43 -9.43
CA CYS A 213 -3.23 13.68 -9.11
C CYS A 213 -2.46 14.14 -10.34
N GLY A 214 -1.69 15.22 -10.20
CA GLY A 214 -0.78 15.73 -11.22
C GLY A 214 0.65 15.19 -11.06
N LEU A 215 0.92 14.30 -10.10
CA LEU A 215 2.20 13.62 -9.93
C LEU A 215 2.27 12.35 -10.79
N GLY A 216 3.47 11.90 -11.08
CA GLY A 216 3.70 10.58 -11.68
C GLY A 216 3.14 9.44 -10.82
N MET A 217 2.83 8.29 -11.45
CA MET A 217 2.14 7.18 -10.78
C MET A 217 2.91 6.61 -9.58
N GLU A 218 4.23 6.51 -9.66
CA GLU A 218 5.07 6.00 -8.57
C GLU A 218 5.10 6.97 -7.38
N ASP A 219 5.14 8.28 -7.66
CA ASP A 219 5.09 9.31 -6.62
C ASP A 219 3.70 9.38 -5.99
N LEU A 220 2.64 9.26 -6.79
CA LEU A 220 1.27 9.14 -6.30
C LEU A 220 1.11 7.94 -5.36
N ARG A 221 1.63 6.75 -5.74
CA ARG A 221 1.61 5.55 -4.91
C ARG A 221 2.28 5.82 -3.56
N SER A 222 3.49 6.37 -3.61
CA SER A 222 4.28 6.66 -2.41
C SER A 222 3.61 7.73 -1.53
N LEU A 223 3.10 8.80 -2.14
CA LEU A 223 2.37 9.86 -1.46
C LEU A 223 1.08 9.34 -0.81
N SER A 224 0.29 8.53 -1.54
CA SER A 224 -0.94 7.94 -1.01
C SER A 224 -0.67 7.06 0.22
N GLN A 225 0.40 6.26 0.18
CA GLN A 225 0.81 5.45 1.33
C GLN A 225 1.29 6.31 2.50
N TYR A 226 2.06 7.36 2.23
CA TYR A 226 2.55 8.30 3.23
C TYR A 226 1.40 9.02 3.94
N LEU A 227 0.44 9.55 3.16
CA LEU A 227 -0.75 10.19 3.70
C LEU A 227 -1.56 9.23 4.57
N ASN A 228 -1.89 8.05 4.04
CA ASN A 228 -2.80 7.12 4.70
C ASN A 228 -2.19 6.43 5.94
N LYS A 229 -0.87 6.23 5.98
CA LYS A 229 -0.21 5.52 7.09
C LYS A 229 0.41 6.44 8.13
N GLN A 230 0.84 7.64 7.76
CA GLN A 230 1.61 8.51 8.65
C GLN A 230 0.95 9.85 8.94
N LEU A 231 0.34 10.52 7.96
CA LEU A 231 -0.17 11.88 8.14
C LEU A 231 -1.64 11.95 8.55
N LEU A 232 -2.49 11.05 8.07
CA LEU A 232 -3.93 11.05 8.31
C LEU A 232 -4.44 10.08 9.40
N PRO A 233 -3.67 9.12 9.95
CA PRO A 233 -4.17 8.20 10.96
C PRO A 233 -4.70 8.94 12.19
N GLY A 234 -5.92 8.60 12.63
CA GLY A 234 -6.54 9.17 13.85
C GLY A 234 -7.32 10.47 13.64
N ARG A 235 -7.42 11.02 12.42
CA ARG A 235 -8.22 12.25 12.16
C ARG A 235 -9.66 11.99 11.73
N THR A 236 -10.07 10.77 11.50
CA THR A 236 -11.45 10.42 11.12
C THR A 236 -12.48 10.71 12.22
N ASP A 237 -12.06 10.92 13.49
CA ASP A 237 -12.97 11.07 14.64
C ASP A 237 -13.05 12.49 15.20
N ILE A 238 -12.35 13.49 14.62
CA ILE A 238 -12.28 14.85 15.23
C ILE A 238 -13.41 15.78 14.75
N THR A 239 -14.28 15.35 13.86
CA THR A 239 -15.37 16.21 13.34
C THR A 239 -16.57 16.39 14.29
N SER A 240 -16.57 15.77 15.50
CA SER A 240 -17.75 15.83 16.38
C SER A 240 -17.58 16.50 17.75
N SER A 241 -16.40 16.99 18.13
CA SER A 241 -16.25 17.52 19.51
C SER A 241 -15.16 18.58 19.72
N GLN A 242 -15.20 19.67 18.96
CA GLN A 242 -14.59 20.92 19.44
C GLN A 242 -15.43 22.11 19.02
N THR A 243 -16.52 22.27 19.74
CA THR A 243 -17.15 23.58 19.97
C THR A 243 -16.34 24.32 21.02
N SER A 244 -16.11 25.59 20.73
CA SER A 244 -15.82 26.73 21.62
C SER A 244 -14.36 27.04 21.91
N THR A 245 -14.06 28.16 21.50
CA THR A 245 -13.53 29.41 22.04
C THR A 245 -12.29 29.95 21.35
N SER A 246 -12.51 31.17 20.88
CA SER A 246 -11.58 32.29 20.71
C SER A 246 -10.72 32.37 19.44
N SER A 247 -10.97 33.48 18.77
CA SER A 247 -10.17 34.22 17.82
C SER A 247 -10.14 33.71 16.36
N THR A 248 -10.73 34.51 15.52
CA THR A 248 -10.87 34.41 14.03
C THR A 248 -9.56 34.27 13.26
N THR A 249 -8.41 34.43 13.90
CA THR A 249 -7.10 34.48 13.25
C THR A 249 -6.41 33.11 13.12
N THR A 250 -6.92 32.06 13.78
CA THR A 250 -6.29 30.73 13.81
C THR A 250 -7.09 29.63 13.11
N SER A 251 -8.27 29.93 12.58
CA SER A 251 -9.18 28.94 11.98
C SER A 251 -8.61 28.25 10.74
N TYR A 252 -7.93 29.00 9.85
CA TYR A 252 -7.39 28.42 8.62
C TYR A 252 -6.20 27.47 8.87
N LEU A 253 -5.41 27.72 9.94
CA LEU A 253 -4.25 26.88 10.25
C LEU A 253 -4.65 25.46 10.67
N SER A 254 -5.82 25.28 11.26
CA SER A 254 -6.34 23.96 11.66
C SER A 254 -6.65 23.05 10.48
N ARG A 255 -6.83 23.62 9.28
CA ARG A 255 -7.11 22.87 8.04
C ARG A 255 -5.85 22.34 7.36
N PHE A 256 -4.69 22.90 7.68
CA PHE A 256 -3.41 22.41 7.20
C PHE A 256 -2.78 21.44 8.20
N ILE A 257 -2.25 20.32 7.71
CA ILE A 257 -1.55 19.35 8.55
C ILE A 257 -0.09 19.78 8.71
N GLY A 258 0.41 19.73 9.96
CA GLY A 258 1.84 19.96 10.26
C GLY A 258 2.24 21.43 10.40
N ILE A 259 1.31 22.38 10.36
CA ILE A 259 1.63 23.78 10.70
C ILE A 259 1.82 23.90 12.22
N GLY A 260 2.95 24.46 12.63
CA GLY A 260 3.32 24.60 14.06
C GLY A 260 4.25 23.50 14.56
N VAL A 261 4.41 22.41 13.83
CA VAL A 261 5.48 21.43 14.03
C VAL A 261 6.53 21.72 12.95
N THR A 262 7.62 22.34 13.28
CA THR A 262 8.72 22.62 12.37
C THR A 262 9.47 21.34 12.03
N PRO A 263 9.89 21.15 10.77
CA PRO A 263 9.65 21.90 9.55
C PRO A 263 8.47 21.38 8.74
N CYS A 264 7.97 22.20 7.79
CA CYS A 264 7.02 21.75 6.75
C CYS A 264 7.47 20.42 6.15
N PHE A 265 6.53 19.52 5.85
CA PHE A 265 6.85 18.23 5.26
C PHE A 265 7.62 18.44 3.95
N LYS A 266 8.78 17.81 3.86
CA LYS A 266 9.56 17.75 2.62
C LYS A 266 9.31 16.40 1.97
N ILE A 267 9.16 16.42 0.65
CA ILE A 267 9.10 15.21 -0.17
C ILE A 267 10.01 15.39 -1.39
N HIS A 268 10.47 14.28 -1.93
CA HIS A 268 11.27 14.24 -3.14
C HIS A 268 10.45 13.62 -4.26
N VAL A 269 10.17 14.40 -5.29
CA VAL A 269 9.33 14.03 -6.43
C VAL A 269 10.24 13.77 -7.64
N ASN A 270 9.89 12.80 -8.47
CA ASN A 270 10.63 12.54 -9.70
C ASN A 270 10.45 13.72 -10.68
N GLY A 271 11.56 14.38 -11.01
CA GLY A 271 11.62 15.42 -12.03
C GLY A 271 11.61 14.83 -13.45
N GLU A 272 11.49 15.70 -14.46
CA GLU A 272 11.49 15.31 -15.87
C GLU A 272 12.78 14.61 -16.31
N ASN A 273 13.90 14.93 -15.66
CA ASN A 273 15.22 14.34 -15.92
C ASN A 273 15.43 12.98 -15.23
N GLY A 274 14.44 12.46 -14.50
CA GLY A 274 14.57 11.23 -13.72
C GLY A 274 15.31 11.39 -12.39
N GLU A 275 15.77 12.58 -12.05
CA GLU A 275 16.33 12.93 -10.74
C GLU A 275 15.20 13.31 -9.77
N ARG A 276 15.42 13.09 -8.48
CA ARG A 276 14.45 13.45 -7.47
C ARG A 276 14.66 14.86 -6.97
N GLU A 277 13.64 15.69 -7.11
CA GLU A 277 13.66 17.09 -6.70
C GLU A 277 12.99 17.30 -5.36
N PRO A 278 13.60 18.05 -4.42
CA PRO A 278 13.00 18.35 -3.12
C PRO A 278 11.87 19.38 -3.26
N HIS A 279 10.73 19.06 -2.67
CA HIS A 279 9.54 19.91 -2.62
C HIS A 279 8.99 20.02 -1.20
N HIS A 280 8.39 21.16 -0.88
CA HIS A 280 7.53 21.28 0.29
C HIS A 280 6.18 20.67 -0.01
N LEU A 281 5.66 19.83 0.89
CA LEU A 281 4.33 19.25 0.84
C LEU A 281 3.38 19.99 1.79
N LEU A 282 2.38 20.67 1.23
CA LEU A 282 1.28 21.24 1.99
C LEU A 282 0.08 20.30 1.89
N VAL A 283 -0.48 19.93 3.03
CA VAL A 283 -1.65 19.04 3.11
C VAL A 283 -2.80 19.81 3.73
N TYR A 284 -3.81 20.12 2.92
CA TYR A 284 -5.04 20.82 3.33
C TYR A 284 -6.18 19.82 3.47
N THR A 285 -6.89 19.83 4.59
CA THR A 285 -7.99 18.90 4.87
C THR A 285 -9.27 19.63 5.24
N LEU A 286 -10.38 19.26 4.61
CA LEU A 286 -11.69 19.82 4.92
C LEU A 286 -12.81 18.82 4.56
N ALA A 287 -13.68 18.50 5.51
CA ALA A 287 -14.88 17.67 5.29
C ALA A 287 -14.61 16.32 4.56
N GLY A 288 -13.55 15.62 4.94
CA GLY A 288 -13.13 14.35 4.32
C GLY A 288 -12.33 14.50 3.02
N ALA A 289 -12.30 15.70 2.41
CA ALA A 289 -11.43 15.99 1.29
C ALA A 289 -10.01 16.36 1.79
N THR A 290 -9.00 15.92 1.06
CA THR A 290 -7.59 16.26 1.29
C THR A 290 -6.99 16.78 0.00
N VAL A 291 -6.47 17.99 0.03
CA VAL A 291 -5.75 18.61 -1.10
C VAL A 291 -4.26 18.66 -0.76
N CYS A 292 -3.45 18.03 -1.60
CA CYS A 292 -2.00 18.07 -1.48
C CYS A 292 -1.43 19.01 -2.55
N LEU A 293 -0.52 19.87 -2.11
CA LEU A 293 0.15 20.84 -2.95
C LEU A 293 1.65 20.66 -2.78
N THR A 294 2.40 20.58 -3.88
CA THR A 294 3.85 20.57 -3.84
C THR A 294 4.38 21.90 -4.32
N LEU A 295 5.34 22.44 -3.59
CA LEU A 295 6.04 23.68 -3.93
C LEU A 295 7.55 23.41 -3.97
N PRO A 296 8.32 24.00 -4.89
CA PRO A 296 9.76 23.86 -4.90
C PRO A 296 10.38 24.24 -3.56
N GLU A 297 11.49 23.61 -3.19
CA GLU A 297 12.16 23.88 -1.90
C GLU A 297 12.49 25.36 -1.68
N MET A 298 12.79 26.08 -2.77
CA MET A 298 13.10 27.52 -2.73
C MET A 298 11.87 28.41 -2.47
N ALA A 299 10.67 27.87 -2.47
CA ALA A 299 9.44 28.63 -2.24
C ALA A 299 9.36 29.09 -0.78
N LYS A 300 9.10 30.37 -0.58
CA LYS A 300 8.91 30.94 0.77
C LYS A 300 7.53 30.62 1.30
N LEU A 301 7.47 29.80 2.34
CA LEU A 301 6.24 29.47 3.04
C LEU A 301 5.94 30.57 4.08
N SER A 302 5.07 31.50 3.73
CA SER A 302 4.65 32.58 4.63
C SER A 302 3.23 32.34 5.16
N PRO A 303 2.87 32.83 6.36
CA PRO A 303 1.51 32.75 6.86
C PRO A 303 0.48 33.33 5.88
N SER A 304 0.83 34.39 5.16
CA SER A 304 -0.02 35.01 4.15
C SER A 304 -0.28 34.09 2.94
N LEU A 305 0.64 33.19 2.60
CA LEU A 305 0.42 32.19 1.56
C LEU A 305 -0.64 31.19 1.97
N TYR A 306 -0.55 30.64 3.19
CA TYR A 306 -1.54 29.71 3.71
C TYR A 306 -2.94 30.34 3.78
N GLU A 307 -3.04 31.59 4.24
CA GLU A 307 -4.31 32.31 4.31
C GLU A 307 -4.92 32.52 2.91
N LYS A 308 -4.10 32.90 1.92
CA LYS A 308 -4.58 33.07 0.54
C LYS A 308 -5.04 31.75 -0.08
N ILE A 309 -4.29 30.65 0.14
CA ILE A 309 -4.69 29.31 -0.33
C ILE A 309 -5.99 28.87 0.34
N ASP A 310 -6.13 29.09 1.66
CA ASP A 310 -7.35 28.75 2.39
C ASP A 310 -8.58 29.50 1.85
N ARG A 311 -8.48 30.79 1.61
CA ARG A 311 -9.58 31.59 1.04
C ARG A 311 -10.06 31.05 -0.32
N VAL A 312 -9.15 30.53 -1.13
CA VAL A 312 -9.50 29.93 -2.44
C VAL A 312 -10.12 28.55 -2.27
N LEU A 313 -9.61 27.73 -1.34
CA LEU A 313 -10.00 26.34 -1.19
C LEU A 313 -11.25 26.16 -0.34
N GLU A 314 -11.44 26.93 0.74
CA GLU A 314 -12.48 26.69 1.76
C GLU A 314 -13.88 26.48 1.15
N ALA A 315 -14.38 27.47 0.44
CA ALA A 315 -15.73 27.41 -0.13
C ALA A 315 -15.84 26.31 -1.21
N LYS A 316 -14.81 26.18 -2.07
CA LYS A 316 -14.85 25.23 -3.19
C LYS A 316 -14.70 23.79 -2.71
N VAL A 317 -13.76 23.52 -1.82
CA VAL A 317 -13.52 22.15 -1.30
C VAL A 317 -14.70 21.71 -0.43
N SER A 318 -15.28 22.61 0.38
CA SER A 318 -16.47 22.29 1.19
C SER A 318 -17.65 21.86 0.30
N GLN A 319 -17.92 22.58 -0.78
CA GLN A 319 -18.99 22.22 -1.72
C GLN A 319 -18.68 20.90 -2.44
N LEU A 320 -17.45 20.73 -2.96
CA LEU A 320 -17.04 19.49 -3.62
C LEU A 320 -17.12 18.28 -2.69
N ALA A 321 -16.69 18.43 -1.43
CA ALA A 321 -16.77 17.36 -0.44
C ALA A 321 -18.23 16.95 -0.16
N SER A 322 -19.16 17.92 -0.08
CA SER A 322 -20.60 17.65 0.05
C SER A 322 -21.15 16.90 -1.15
N ASP A 323 -20.85 17.36 -2.37
CA ASP A 323 -21.32 16.72 -3.61
C ASP A 323 -20.78 15.28 -3.73
N ILE A 324 -19.53 15.04 -3.37
CA ILE A 324 -18.92 13.70 -3.35
C ILE A 324 -19.61 12.82 -2.31
N GLY A 325 -19.82 13.34 -1.09
CA GLY A 325 -20.50 12.63 -0.02
C GLY A 325 -21.92 12.18 -0.42
N GLU A 326 -22.67 13.07 -1.07
CA GLU A 326 -24.00 12.72 -1.61
C GLU A 326 -23.96 11.63 -2.67
N GLN A 327 -22.98 11.67 -3.59
CA GLN A 327 -22.82 10.64 -4.62
C GLN A 327 -22.50 9.27 -4.01
N ILE A 328 -21.63 9.23 -3.00
CA ILE A 328 -21.29 7.97 -2.28
C ILE A 328 -22.54 7.44 -1.58
N ASN A 329 -23.29 8.30 -0.87
CA ASN A 329 -24.50 7.90 -0.16
C ASN A 329 -25.59 7.38 -1.12
N ARG A 330 -25.80 8.03 -2.26
CA ARG A 330 -26.74 7.55 -3.29
C ARG A 330 -26.35 6.18 -3.84
N LYS A 331 -25.05 5.96 -4.13
CA LYS A 331 -24.53 4.64 -4.58
C LYS A 331 -24.72 3.57 -3.50
N SER A 332 -24.50 3.91 -2.25
CA SER A 332 -24.70 2.98 -1.12
C SER A 332 -26.19 2.64 -0.90
N SER A 333 -27.08 3.59 -1.09
CA SER A 333 -28.53 3.41 -0.94
C SER A 333 -29.15 2.62 -2.11
N SER A 334 -28.66 2.83 -3.33
CA SER A 334 -29.15 2.12 -4.53
C SER A 334 -28.58 0.68 -4.62
N GLY A 335 -27.43 0.40 -4.02
CA GLY A 335 -26.85 -0.95 -3.97
C GLY A 335 -27.53 -1.90 -2.97
N GLY A 336 -28.33 -1.37 -2.05
CA GLY A 336 -28.99 -2.19 -1.01
C GLY A 336 -30.22 -2.97 -1.47
N SER A 337 -30.80 -2.70 -2.63
CA SER A 337 -32.03 -3.34 -3.08
C SER A 337 -31.94 -4.15 -4.39
N SER A 338 -30.83 -4.11 -5.11
CA SER A 338 -30.70 -4.84 -6.39
C SER A 338 -29.73 -6.03 -6.36
N ASP A 339 -29.05 -6.28 -5.24
CA ASP A 339 -28.01 -7.31 -5.15
C ASP A 339 -28.48 -8.69 -4.61
N SER A 340 -29.80 -8.86 -4.44
CA SER A 340 -30.38 -10.18 -4.08
C SER A 340 -30.51 -11.16 -5.25
N GLY A 341 -30.12 -10.76 -6.46
CA GLY A 341 -30.33 -11.53 -7.69
C GLY A 341 -29.10 -12.16 -8.33
N GLY A 342 -27.96 -12.35 -7.62
CA GLY A 342 -26.87 -13.13 -8.21
C GLY A 342 -25.43 -12.68 -7.96
N MET A 343 -25.18 -11.52 -7.36
CA MET A 343 -23.82 -11.02 -7.10
C MET A 343 -23.26 -11.35 -5.70
N GLY A 344 -24.11 -11.82 -4.78
CA GLY A 344 -23.75 -12.09 -3.37
C GLY A 344 -22.80 -13.25 -3.11
N SER A 345 -22.37 -14.02 -4.11
CA SER A 345 -21.62 -15.25 -3.91
C SER A 345 -20.14 -15.20 -4.30
N PHE A 346 -19.61 -14.08 -4.76
CA PHE A 346 -18.19 -13.99 -5.13
C PHE A 346 -17.50 -12.74 -4.58
N ARG A 347 -16.21 -12.86 -4.34
CA ARG A 347 -15.31 -11.76 -4.01
C ARG A 347 -14.32 -11.57 -5.15
N TYR A 348 -13.80 -10.38 -5.30
CA TYR A 348 -12.83 -10.12 -6.35
C TYR A 348 -11.68 -9.21 -5.92
N VAL A 349 -10.60 -9.33 -6.66
CA VAL A 349 -9.44 -8.44 -6.60
C VAL A 349 -9.09 -8.05 -8.03
N TYR A 350 -8.99 -6.76 -8.29
CA TYR A 350 -8.62 -6.20 -9.58
C TYR A 350 -7.43 -5.27 -9.43
N HIS A 351 -6.50 -5.36 -10.37
CA HIS A 351 -5.36 -4.45 -10.46
C HIS A 351 -5.07 -4.09 -11.91
N ASN A 352 -4.75 -2.83 -12.14
CA ASN A 352 -4.30 -2.30 -13.41
C ASN A 352 -2.85 -1.82 -13.27
N HIS A 353 -1.92 -2.51 -13.92
CA HIS A 353 -0.49 -2.19 -13.87
C HIS A 353 -0.13 -0.89 -14.60
N MET A 354 -0.98 -0.39 -15.51
CA MET A 354 -0.71 0.83 -16.26
C MET A 354 -0.86 2.09 -15.40
N ASN A 355 -1.84 2.10 -14.49
CA ASN A 355 -2.15 3.25 -13.63
C ASN A 355 -2.19 2.91 -12.14
N LEU A 356 -1.74 1.71 -11.78
CA LEU A 356 -1.69 1.18 -10.43
C LEU A 356 -3.05 1.13 -9.71
N ALA A 357 -4.15 1.29 -10.43
CA ALA A 357 -5.48 1.25 -9.85
C ALA A 357 -5.79 -0.14 -9.29
N THR A 358 -6.21 -0.18 -8.03
CA THR A 358 -6.61 -1.42 -7.35
C THR A 358 -8.01 -1.28 -6.78
N LYS A 359 -8.85 -2.30 -7.02
CA LYS A 359 -10.19 -2.43 -6.42
C LYS A 359 -10.38 -3.84 -5.88
N SER A 360 -10.97 -3.95 -4.70
CA SER A 360 -11.08 -5.24 -4.02
C SER A 360 -12.30 -5.28 -3.11
N THR A 361 -12.89 -6.47 -2.98
CA THR A 361 -13.97 -6.78 -2.03
C THR A 361 -13.60 -7.84 -1.01
N VAL A 362 -12.34 -8.30 -1.00
CA VAL A 362 -11.89 -9.43 -0.16
C VAL A 362 -11.78 -9.10 1.33
N HIS A 363 -11.57 -7.84 1.68
CA HIS A 363 -11.47 -7.34 3.06
C HIS A 363 -12.67 -6.48 3.47
N GLY A 364 -13.83 -6.72 2.87
CA GLY A 364 -15.08 -6.02 3.25
C GLY A 364 -15.55 -6.38 4.66
N SER A 365 -16.33 -5.48 5.27
CA SER A 365 -16.72 -5.50 6.69
C SER A 365 -17.44 -6.77 7.17
N ASN A 366 -18.09 -7.52 6.29
CA ASN A 366 -18.96 -8.62 6.72
C ASN A 366 -18.37 -10.04 6.59
N GLN A 367 -17.37 -10.25 5.76
CA GLN A 367 -16.69 -11.54 5.61
C GLN A 367 -15.30 -11.33 5.02
N THR A 368 -14.28 -11.55 5.81
CA THR A 368 -12.88 -11.55 5.34
C THR A 368 -12.56 -12.92 4.74
N ILE A 369 -11.94 -12.94 3.57
CA ILE A 369 -11.43 -14.16 2.95
C ILE A 369 -10.26 -14.70 3.80
N SER A 370 -10.20 -16.04 3.92
CA SER A 370 -9.14 -16.66 4.73
C SER A 370 -7.74 -16.34 4.17
N PRO A 371 -6.72 -16.17 5.03
CA PRO A 371 -5.35 -15.94 4.60
C PRO A 371 -4.81 -17.02 3.66
N GLU A 372 -5.29 -18.26 3.79
CA GLU A 372 -4.91 -19.38 2.92
C GLU A 372 -5.37 -19.17 1.47
N VAL A 373 -6.62 -18.73 1.28
CA VAL A 373 -7.14 -18.40 -0.06
C VAL A 373 -6.40 -17.20 -0.66
N MET A 374 -6.08 -16.18 0.16
CA MET A 374 -5.32 -15.03 -0.32
C MET A 374 -3.88 -15.38 -0.69
N ARG A 375 -3.25 -16.35 -0.01
CA ARG A 375 -1.95 -16.92 -0.43
C ARG A 375 -2.08 -17.62 -1.77
N THR A 376 -3.12 -18.42 -1.97
CA THR A 376 -3.39 -19.07 -3.28
C THR A 376 -3.49 -18.02 -4.39
N VAL A 377 -4.16 -16.88 -4.16
CA VAL A 377 -4.22 -15.77 -5.15
C VAL A 377 -2.83 -15.22 -5.46
N ALA A 378 -1.98 -15.04 -4.45
CA ALA A 378 -0.62 -14.56 -4.67
C ALA A 378 0.27 -15.58 -5.38
N ASP A 379 0.12 -16.88 -5.11
CA ASP A 379 0.83 -17.94 -5.83
C ASP A 379 0.37 -18.01 -7.30
N MET A 380 -0.94 -17.91 -7.55
CA MET A 380 -1.48 -17.82 -8.92
C MET A 380 -0.90 -16.63 -9.70
N HIS A 381 -0.73 -15.48 -9.07
CA HIS A 381 -0.09 -14.30 -9.68
C HIS A 381 1.34 -14.62 -10.15
N ILE A 382 2.13 -15.29 -9.29
CA ILE A 382 3.50 -15.68 -9.62
C ILE A 382 3.50 -16.67 -10.79
N ASP A 383 2.62 -17.68 -10.73
CA ASP A 383 2.55 -18.73 -11.74
C ASP A 383 2.09 -18.19 -13.10
N MET A 384 1.09 -17.30 -13.11
CA MET A 384 0.63 -16.64 -14.34
C MET A 384 1.74 -15.82 -14.99
N LYS A 385 2.55 -15.11 -14.20
CA LYS A 385 3.72 -14.37 -14.72
C LYS A 385 4.79 -15.30 -15.26
N LYS A 386 5.12 -16.37 -14.54
CA LYS A 386 6.15 -17.34 -14.97
C LYS A 386 5.74 -18.11 -16.22
N CYS A 387 4.51 -18.61 -16.25
CA CYS A 387 3.98 -19.42 -17.35
C CYS A 387 3.44 -18.60 -18.51
N LYS A 388 3.38 -17.25 -18.36
CA LYS A 388 2.74 -16.32 -19.32
C LYS A 388 1.31 -16.76 -19.67
N SER A 389 0.60 -17.32 -18.69
CA SER A 389 -0.78 -17.76 -18.85
C SER A 389 -1.74 -16.60 -18.65
N SER A 390 -2.75 -16.52 -19.51
CA SER A 390 -3.82 -15.51 -19.42
C SER A 390 -4.95 -15.90 -18.46
N GLU A 391 -5.06 -17.18 -18.11
CA GLU A 391 -6.09 -17.68 -17.21
C GLU A 391 -5.57 -18.86 -16.38
N LEU A 392 -5.94 -18.87 -15.10
CA LEU A 392 -5.65 -19.96 -14.18
C LEU A 392 -6.86 -20.19 -13.28
N VAL A 393 -7.23 -21.45 -13.04
CA VAL A 393 -8.34 -21.84 -12.18
C VAL A 393 -7.84 -22.82 -11.13
N VAL A 394 -8.08 -22.52 -9.87
CA VAL A 394 -7.66 -23.34 -8.72
C VAL A 394 -8.84 -23.60 -7.78
N LYS A 395 -9.00 -24.84 -7.33
CA LYS A 395 -9.90 -25.19 -6.22
C LYS A 395 -9.07 -25.40 -4.97
N THR A 396 -9.37 -24.63 -3.91
CA THR A 396 -8.67 -24.73 -2.62
C THR A 396 -9.21 -25.90 -1.78
N SER A 397 -8.45 -26.31 -0.78
CA SER A 397 -8.85 -27.32 0.21
C SER A 397 -10.08 -26.91 1.04
N GLN A 398 -10.37 -25.60 1.11
CA GLN A 398 -11.52 -25.02 1.82
C GLN A 398 -12.76 -24.85 0.93
N ASP A 399 -12.87 -25.58 -0.18
CA ASP A 399 -13.96 -25.50 -1.15
C ASP A 399 -14.19 -24.10 -1.78
N HIS A 400 -13.15 -23.29 -1.84
CA HIS A 400 -13.18 -22.05 -2.62
C HIS A 400 -12.60 -22.29 -4.02
N TRP A 401 -13.27 -21.72 -5.01
CA TRP A 401 -12.75 -21.63 -6.36
C TRP A 401 -12.12 -20.25 -6.57
N VAL A 402 -10.92 -20.24 -7.09
CA VAL A 402 -10.21 -19.01 -7.44
C VAL A 402 -9.94 -19.03 -8.95
N VAL A 403 -10.41 -18.01 -9.66
CA VAL A 403 -10.18 -17.82 -11.09
C VAL A 403 -9.35 -16.56 -11.25
N GLY A 404 -8.15 -16.68 -11.79
CA GLY A 404 -7.26 -15.58 -12.15
C GLY A 404 -7.27 -15.34 -13.65
N ARG A 405 -7.29 -14.09 -14.06
CA ARG A 405 -7.15 -13.65 -15.46
C ARG A 405 -6.16 -12.50 -15.56
N SER A 406 -5.33 -12.56 -16.60
CA SER A 406 -4.36 -11.51 -16.89
C SER A 406 -4.39 -11.20 -18.40
N GLY A 407 -4.43 -9.90 -18.71
CA GLY A 407 -4.40 -9.42 -20.10
C GLY A 407 -4.34 -7.89 -20.13
N ASP A 408 -3.73 -7.32 -21.17
CA ASP A 408 -3.64 -5.87 -21.42
C ASP A 408 -3.16 -5.04 -20.20
N GLY A 409 -2.16 -5.56 -19.47
CA GLY A 409 -1.63 -4.92 -18.27
C GLY A 409 -2.61 -4.89 -17.07
N ARG A 410 -3.63 -5.77 -17.08
CA ARG A 410 -4.63 -5.87 -16.02
C ARG A 410 -4.66 -7.28 -15.46
N GLU A 411 -4.88 -7.39 -14.15
CA GLU A 411 -5.08 -8.67 -13.48
C GLU A 411 -6.39 -8.65 -12.69
N PHE A 412 -7.09 -9.77 -12.75
CA PHE A 412 -8.37 -9.92 -12.11
C PHE A 412 -8.51 -11.32 -11.50
N TYR A 413 -8.86 -11.37 -10.22
CA TYR A 413 -9.09 -12.62 -9.50
C TYR A 413 -10.49 -12.63 -8.91
N VAL A 414 -11.22 -13.72 -9.16
CA VAL A 414 -12.54 -13.96 -8.60
C VAL A 414 -12.48 -15.14 -7.65
N ILE A 415 -13.02 -14.96 -6.46
CA ILE A 415 -13.10 -15.97 -5.42
C ILE A 415 -14.58 -16.33 -5.22
N VAL A 416 -14.92 -17.58 -5.49
CA VAL A 416 -16.28 -18.11 -5.35
C VAL A 416 -16.33 -19.10 -4.20
N SER A 417 -17.10 -18.78 -3.18
CA SER A 417 -17.33 -19.64 -2.02
C SER A 417 -18.55 -20.53 -2.28
N HIS A 418 -18.41 -21.58 -3.06
CA HIS A 418 -19.52 -22.49 -3.37
C HIS A 418 -19.04 -23.94 -3.47
N LYS A 419 -19.38 -24.74 -2.47
CA LYS A 419 -18.91 -26.12 -2.31
C LYS A 419 -19.20 -27.03 -3.51
N ASN A 420 -20.38 -26.88 -4.09
CA ASN A 420 -20.89 -27.74 -5.16
C ASN A 420 -20.85 -27.08 -6.55
N ALA A 421 -20.20 -25.92 -6.69
CA ALA A 421 -20.05 -25.28 -8.01
C ALA A 421 -19.23 -26.16 -8.95
N ASN A 422 -19.68 -26.28 -10.18
CA ASN A 422 -18.89 -26.89 -11.25
C ASN A 422 -18.03 -25.83 -11.97
N LEU A 423 -17.05 -26.29 -12.75
CA LEU A 423 -16.12 -25.44 -13.45
C LEU A 423 -16.83 -24.46 -14.41
N VAL A 424 -17.88 -24.90 -15.11
CA VAL A 424 -18.64 -24.09 -16.06
C VAL A 424 -19.35 -22.93 -15.36
N GLU A 425 -19.97 -23.19 -14.20
CA GLU A 425 -20.61 -22.17 -13.40
C GLU A 425 -19.61 -21.14 -12.87
N VAL A 426 -18.47 -21.60 -12.37
CA VAL A 426 -17.40 -20.75 -11.83
C VAL A 426 -16.81 -19.87 -12.93
N THR A 427 -16.52 -20.42 -14.10
CA THR A 427 -15.99 -19.68 -15.26
C THR A 427 -17.02 -18.68 -15.77
N GLY A 428 -18.32 -19.05 -15.81
CA GLY A 428 -19.40 -18.15 -16.18
C GLY A 428 -19.56 -16.97 -15.22
N LYS A 429 -19.47 -17.20 -13.90
CA LYS A 429 -19.47 -16.14 -12.88
C LYS A 429 -18.26 -15.23 -13.01
N SER A 430 -17.09 -15.80 -13.25
CA SER A 430 -15.86 -15.04 -13.47
C SER A 430 -15.96 -14.15 -14.71
N PHE A 431 -16.51 -14.67 -15.81
CA PHE A 431 -16.69 -13.90 -17.04
C PHE A 431 -17.64 -12.71 -16.84
N ARG A 432 -18.78 -12.92 -16.16
CA ARG A 432 -19.73 -11.85 -15.83
C ARG A 432 -19.09 -10.78 -14.93
N ALA A 433 -18.35 -11.21 -13.90
CA ALA A 433 -17.65 -10.29 -13.01
C ALA A 433 -16.60 -9.46 -13.75
N HIS A 434 -15.83 -10.09 -14.64
CA HIS A 434 -14.84 -9.39 -15.49
C HIS A 434 -15.52 -8.37 -16.39
N PHE A 435 -16.62 -8.73 -17.05
CA PHE A 435 -17.37 -7.84 -17.93
C PHE A 435 -17.92 -6.61 -17.19
N ILE A 436 -18.59 -6.82 -16.05
CA ILE A 436 -19.15 -5.72 -15.23
C ILE A 436 -18.04 -4.77 -14.78
N LEU A 437 -16.92 -5.31 -14.28
CA LEU A 437 -15.83 -4.49 -13.77
C LEU A 437 -15.04 -3.77 -14.87
N THR A 438 -14.93 -4.36 -16.06
CA THR A 438 -14.27 -3.71 -17.20
C THR A 438 -15.11 -2.53 -17.68
N TYR A 439 -16.43 -2.62 -17.66
CA TYR A 439 -17.32 -1.50 -17.97
C TYR A 439 -17.34 -0.45 -16.86
N ASP A 440 -17.48 -0.86 -15.58
CA ASP A 440 -17.50 0.06 -14.43
C ASP A 440 -16.17 0.79 -14.20
N ILE A 441 -15.04 0.15 -14.53
CA ILE A 441 -13.69 0.70 -14.30
C ILE A 441 -13.13 1.30 -15.60
N GLY A 442 -13.52 0.79 -16.77
CA GLY A 442 -13.04 1.23 -18.08
C GLY A 442 -13.41 2.67 -18.40
N ASP A 443 -14.59 3.13 -17.99
CA ASP A 443 -15.05 4.49 -18.25
C ASP A 443 -14.45 5.56 -17.31
N PHE A 444 -13.80 5.16 -16.21
CA PHE A 444 -13.34 6.10 -15.17
C PHE A 444 -11.82 6.27 -15.06
N VAL A 445 -11.04 5.50 -15.80
CA VAL A 445 -9.57 5.60 -15.75
C VAL A 445 -9.01 6.13 -17.06
N VAL A 446 -9.63 7.13 -17.61
CA VAL A 446 -8.92 8.09 -18.45
C VAL A 446 -8.31 9.11 -17.49
N LEU A 447 -7.23 8.73 -16.82
CA LEU A 447 -6.30 9.73 -16.33
C LEU A 447 -5.83 10.49 -17.57
N PRO A 448 -5.88 11.82 -17.57
CA PRO A 448 -5.17 12.58 -18.56
C PRO A 448 -3.66 12.30 -18.33
N ILE A 449 -3.19 11.25 -18.99
CA ILE A 449 -1.79 11.12 -19.29
C ILE A 449 -1.50 12.32 -20.19
N THR A 450 -0.79 13.29 -19.65
CA THR A 450 -0.07 14.33 -20.37
C THR A 450 -0.87 15.04 -21.49
N LEU A 451 -1.65 16.05 -21.10
CA LEU A 451 -1.78 17.25 -21.90
C LEU A 451 -0.89 18.33 -21.26
N CYS A 452 0.40 18.09 -21.26
CA CYS A 452 1.44 19.09 -21.14
C CYS A 452 2.31 18.90 -22.38
N SER A 453 2.00 19.60 -23.45
CA SER A 453 2.88 20.03 -24.50
C SER A 453 2.80 21.54 -24.56
#